data_4431e4c2211d9fd5cec69c2842a52f20
#
_entry.id   4431e4c2211d9fd5cec69c2842a52f20
#
_cell.length_a   1.000
_cell.length_b   1.000
_cell.length_c   1.000
_cell.angle_alpha   90.00
_cell.angle_beta   90.00
_cell.angle_gamma   90.00
#
_symmetry.space_group_name_H-M   'P 1'
#
loop_
_entity.id
_entity.type
_entity.pdbx_description
1 polymer ?
#
loop_
_entity_poly.entity_id
_entity_poly.type
_entity_poly.pdbx_seq_one_letter_code
_entity_poly.pdbx_strand_id
1 'polypeptide(L)'
;MADVPYQNPPPAKEQDSFEDTWAQGQQNGPFDWIRAVNNRPVGKRFLLTAFGFFLVGGVQSLLMRLQLARPESGLISPELYNQLFTMHGSTMLFLFVIPILEGLATTIGPTIIGTRDMPMPRLTAFAYWTYLFGGLLMYSSFFFGYAPNGGWFAYMPLTGLEYSPGPNMDFWLLGLELAEASGII
;
A
#
# COMPACT_ATOMS: atom_id res chain seq x y z
N MET A 1 39.46 15.87 53.89
CA MET A 1 38.45 15.82 52.83
C MET A 1 39.05 16.60 51.68
N ALA A 2 39.48 15.93 50.63
CA ALA A 2 40.10 16.61 49.47
C ALA A 2 38.94 17.15 48.62
N ASP A 3 38.97 18.46 48.34
CA ASP A 3 38.02 19.12 47.46
C ASP A 3 38.17 18.52 46.05
N VAL A 4 37.17 17.76 45.61
CA VAL A 4 37.06 17.31 44.22
C VAL A 4 36.64 18.55 43.43
N PRO A 5 37.47 19.04 42.49
CA PRO A 5 37.14 20.23 41.71
C PRO A 5 35.85 19.90 40.89
N TYR A 6 34.86 20.74 41.00
CA TYR A 6 33.65 20.68 40.17
C TYR A 6 34.04 20.82 38.71
N GLN A 7 34.01 19.70 37.98
CA GLN A 7 34.14 19.74 36.54
C GLN A 7 32.81 20.19 35.96
N ASN A 8 32.80 21.34 35.30
CA ASN A 8 31.64 21.75 34.52
C ASN A 8 31.20 20.56 33.64
N PRO A 9 29.91 20.20 33.67
CA PRO A 9 29.42 19.20 32.71
C PRO A 9 29.86 19.62 31.33
N PRO A 10 30.27 18.68 30.47
CA PRO A 10 30.61 19.00 29.09
C PRO A 10 29.47 19.84 28.53
N PRO A 11 29.78 20.88 27.68
CA PRO A 11 28.73 21.67 27.07
C PRO A 11 27.72 20.68 26.49
N ALA A 12 26.44 20.86 26.84
CA ALA A 12 25.39 20.05 26.26
C ALA A 12 25.70 20.02 24.76
N LYS A 13 26.04 18.83 24.23
CA LYS A 13 26.15 18.64 22.77
C LYS A 13 24.94 19.35 22.27
N GLU A 14 25.18 20.43 21.51
CA GLU A 14 24.18 21.24 20.86
C GLU A 14 23.03 20.32 20.56
N GLN A 15 21.93 20.48 21.25
CA GLN A 15 20.82 19.51 21.16
C GLN A 15 20.48 19.49 19.68
N ASP A 16 20.95 18.44 18.99
CA ASP A 16 20.59 18.24 17.60
C ASP A 16 19.12 18.59 17.53
N SER A 17 18.78 19.63 16.79
CA SER A 17 17.43 20.14 16.77
C SER A 17 16.52 18.95 16.47
N PHE A 18 15.28 18.96 16.94
CA PHE A 18 14.34 17.87 16.66
C PHE A 18 14.31 17.55 15.16
N GLU A 19 14.57 18.57 14.32
CA GLU A 19 14.71 18.45 12.88
C GLU A 19 16.00 17.72 12.45
N ASP A 20 17.12 17.94 13.14
CA ASP A 20 18.39 17.27 12.82
C ASP A 20 18.35 15.77 13.15
N THR A 21 17.67 15.37 14.23
CA THR A 21 17.44 13.96 14.55
C THR A 21 16.51 13.26 13.53
N TRP A 22 15.58 13.99 12.94
CA TRP A 22 14.76 13.49 11.84
C TRP A 22 15.50 13.47 10.50
N ALA A 23 16.42 14.42 10.28
CA ALA A 23 17.24 14.49 9.08
C ALA A 23 18.33 13.41 9.05
N GLN A 24 18.87 12.97 10.19
CA GLN A 24 19.85 11.88 10.26
C GLN A 24 19.33 10.53 9.77
N GLY A 25 18.01 10.36 9.66
CA GLY A 25 17.39 9.21 9.01
C GLY A 25 17.20 9.40 7.49
N GLN A 26 17.46 10.57 6.96
CA GLN A 26 17.44 10.86 5.52
C GLN A 26 18.84 10.66 4.93
N GLN A 27 19.13 9.46 4.53
CA GLN A 27 20.30 9.17 3.71
C GLN A 27 20.06 9.79 2.32
N ASN A 28 21.12 10.33 1.71
CA ASN A 28 21.01 11.24 0.56
C ASN A 28 20.94 10.53 -0.81
N GLY A 29 20.50 9.27 -0.88
CA GLY A 29 20.46 8.49 -2.11
C GLY A 29 19.04 8.04 -2.49
N PRO A 30 18.73 7.86 -3.80
CA PRO A 30 17.41 7.41 -4.25
C PRO A 30 17.06 5.99 -3.72
N PHE A 31 18.08 5.15 -3.49
CA PHE A 31 17.89 3.81 -2.91
C PHE A 31 17.70 3.80 -1.40
N ASP A 32 18.13 4.86 -0.72
CA ASP A 32 18.01 4.98 0.73
C ASP A 32 16.55 5.17 1.14
N TRP A 33 15.77 5.91 0.34
CA TRP A 33 14.33 6.04 0.53
C TRP A 33 13.61 4.68 0.46
N ILE A 34 14.05 3.77 -0.43
CA ILE A 34 13.48 2.43 -0.58
C ILE A 34 13.83 1.54 0.62
N ARG A 35 15.05 1.68 1.17
CA ARG A 35 15.55 0.89 2.31
C ARG A 35 15.16 1.45 3.67
N ALA A 36 14.72 2.69 3.73
CA ALA A 36 14.35 3.34 4.98
C ALA A 36 13.26 2.55 5.72
N VAL A 37 13.43 2.38 7.02
CA VAL A 37 12.48 1.67 7.90
C VAL A 37 11.71 2.61 8.81
N ASN A 38 12.10 3.88 8.90
CA ASN A 38 11.45 4.89 9.73
C ASN A 38 10.00 5.13 9.27
N ASN A 39 9.12 5.50 10.19
CA ASN A 39 7.69 5.69 9.96
C ASN A 39 7.37 6.65 8.80
N ARG A 40 8.03 7.81 8.72
CA ARG A 40 7.73 8.82 7.69
C ARG A 40 8.02 8.35 6.26
N PRO A 41 9.23 7.80 5.90
CA PRO A 41 9.46 7.23 4.59
C PRO A 41 8.54 6.06 4.25
N VAL A 42 8.26 5.18 5.23
CA VAL A 42 7.36 4.03 5.03
C VAL A 42 5.95 4.52 4.75
N GLY A 43 5.40 5.40 5.59
CA GLY A 43 4.07 5.95 5.37
C GLY A 43 3.94 6.71 4.04
N LYS A 44 4.97 7.49 3.64
CA LYS A 44 4.98 8.13 2.31
C LYS A 44 4.95 7.10 1.16
N ARG A 45 5.64 5.97 1.30
CA ARG A 45 5.57 4.88 0.29
C ARG A 45 4.16 4.32 0.18
N PHE A 46 3.48 4.04 1.29
CA PHE A 46 2.07 3.65 1.28
C PHE A 46 1.21 4.67 0.55
N LEU A 47 1.30 5.95 0.93
CA LEU A 47 0.49 7.02 0.33
C LEU A 47 0.72 7.16 -1.18
N LEU A 48 1.98 7.18 -1.62
CA LEU A 48 2.32 7.32 -3.04
C LEU A 48 1.89 6.10 -3.86
N THR A 49 2.10 4.89 -3.34
CA THR A 49 1.71 3.64 -4.02
C THR A 49 0.19 3.52 -4.08
N ALA A 50 -0.51 3.81 -2.99
CA ALA A 50 -1.97 3.81 -2.96
C ALA A 50 -2.56 4.84 -3.92
N PHE A 51 -1.96 6.03 -4.02
CA PHE A 51 -2.36 7.03 -5.02
C PHE A 51 -2.10 6.54 -6.46
N GLY A 52 -1.01 5.81 -6.69
CA GLY A 52 -0.77 5.13 -7.96
C GLY A 52 -1.88 4.15 -8.31
N PHE A 53 -2.28 3.29 -7.39
CA PHE A 53 -3.40 2.37 -7.58
C PHE A 53 -4.74 3.09 -7.75
N PHE A 54 -4.97 4.21 -7.06
CA PHE A 54 -6.13 5.07 -7.29
C PHE A 54 -6.23 5.53 -8.75
N LEU A 55 -5.12 5.98 -9.34
CA LEU A 55 -5.12 6.41 -10.74
C LEU A 55 -5.42 5.23 -11.68
N VAL A 56 -4.86 4.05 -11.43
CA VAL A 56 -5.16 2.83 -12.21
C VAL A 56 -6.64 2.45 -12.06
N GLY A 57 -7.17 2.44 -10.84
CA GLY A 57 -8.60 2.20 -10.59
C GLY A 57 -9.49 3.25 -11.27
N GLY A 58 -9.06 4.52 -11.29
CA GLY A 58 -9.74 5.60 -12.01
C GLY A 58 -9.81 5.34 -13.52
N VAL A 59 -8.73 4.87 -14.13
CA VAL A 59 -8.73 4.48 -15.55
C VAL A 59 -9.70 3.33 -15.82
N GLN A 60 -9.72 2.30 -14.97
CA GLN A 60 -10.67 1.19 -15.07
C GLN A 60 -12.13 1.69 -15.03
N SER A 61 -12.45 2.56 -14.08
CA SER A 61 -13.77 3.20 -13.98
C SER A 61 -14.13 3.99 -15.23
N LEU A 62 -13.17 4.76 -15.76
CA LEU A 62 -13.37 5.54 -16.98
C LEU A 62 -13.69 4.64 -18.19
N LEU A 63 -12.96 3.53 -18.36
CA LEU A 63 -13.22 2.56 -19.43
C LEU A 63 -14.63 1.96 -19.32
N MET A 64 -15.06 1.57 -18.12
CA MET A 64 -16.41 1.07 -17.88
C MET A 64 -17.47 2.14 -18.19
N ARG A 65 -17.23 3.40 -17.82
CA ARG A 65 -18.15 4.50 -18.14
C ARG A 65 -18.23 4.81 -19.62
N LEU A 66 -17.10 4.75 -20.33
CA LEU A 66 -17.08 4.91 -21.80
C LEU A 66 -17.85 3.79 -22.51
N GLN A 67 -17.75 2.54 -22.03
CA GLN A 67 -18.56 1.42 -22.54
C GLN A 67 -20.06 1.72 -22.40
N LEU A 68 -20.49 2.30 -21.30
CA LEU A 68 -21.90 2.59 -21.00
C LEU A 68 -22.38 3.93 -21.59
N ALA A 69 -21.51 4.71 -22.22
CA ALA A 69 -21.87 6.03 -22.75
C ALA A 69 -22.83 5.98 -23.95
N ARG A 70 -22.90 4.84 -24.64
CA ARG A 70 -23.80 4.61 -25.77
C ARG A 70 -24.46 3.24 -25.66
N PRO A 71 -25.74 3.09 -26.07
CA PRO A 71 -26.37 1.78 -26.23
C PRO A 71 -25.55 0.92 -27.21
N GLU A 72 -25.44 -0.37 -26.92
CA GLU A 72 -24.76 -1.36 -27.76
C GLU A 72 -23.30 -0.99 -28.13
N SER A 73 -22.64 -0.22 -27.25
CA SER A 73 -21.21 0.10 -27.42
C SER A 73 -20.37 -1.18 -27.43
N GLY A 74 -19.55 -1.37 -28.48
CA GLY A 74 -18.62 -2.49 -28.60
C GLY A 74 -17.18 -2.13 -28.21
N LEU A 75 -16.97 -1.14 -27.33
CA LEU A 75 -15.64 -0.66 -26.96
C LEU A 75 -14.83 -1.73 -26.24
N ILE A 76 -15.43 -2.43 -25.29
CA ILE A 76 -14.82 -3.52 -24.55
C ILE A 76 -15.76 -4.74 -24.54
N SER A 77 -15.18 -5.94 -24.47
CA SER A 77 -15.97 -7.18 -24.39
C SER A 77 -16.68 -7.30 -23.02
N PRO A 78 -17.79 -8.06 -22.92
CA PRO A 78 -18.44 -8.33 -21.63
C PRO A 78 -17.50 -8.96 -20.61
N GLU A 79 -16.61 -9.85 -21.04
CA GLU A 79 -15.62 -10.48 -20.18
C GLU A 79 -14.64 -9.44 -19.61
N LEU A 80 -14.06 -8.59 -20.47
CA LEU A 80 -13.18 -7.53 -19.99
C LEU A 80 -13.91 -6.54 -19.09
N TYR A 81 -15.19 -6.27 -19.36
CA TYR A 81 -16.00 -5.42 -18.47
C TYR A 81 -16.10 -6.00 -17.05
N ASN A 82 -16.40 -7.32 -16.94
CA ASN A 82 -16.48 -8.02 -15.65
C ASN A 82 -15.12 -8.04 -14.92
N GLN A 83 -14.03 -8.23 -15.66
CA GLN A 83 -12.68 -8.16 -15.11
C GLN A 83 -12.36 -6.75 -14.58
N LEU A 84 -12.65 -5.71 -15.36
CA LEU A 84 -12.46 -4.32 -14.93
C LEU A 84 -13.33 -3.97 -13.73
N PHE A 85 -14.57 -4.46 -13.67
CA PHE A 85 -15.47 -4.26 -12.54
C PHE A 85 -14.91 -4.88 -11.26
N THR A 86 -14.47 -6.13 -11.33
CA THR A 86 -13.85 -6.84 -10.19
C THR A 86 -12.59 -6.14 -9.73
N MET A 87 -11.70 -5.81 -10.66
CA MET A 87 -10.42 -5.19 -10.36
C MET A 87 -10.56 -3.75 -9.87
N HIS A 88 -11.50 -2.98 -10.45
CA HIS A 88 -11.78 -1.63 -9.95
C HIS A 88 -12.25 -1.64 -8.49
N GLY A 89 -13.26 -2.48 -8.16
CA GLY A 89 -13.77 -2.59 -6.79
C GLY A 89 -12.69 -3.00 -5.80
N SER A 90 -11.92 -4.04 -6.12
CA SER A 90 -10.81 -4.52 -5.29
C SER A 90 -9.71 -3.46 -5.13
N THR A 91 -9.34 -2.79 -6.22
CA THR A 91 -8.30 -1.76 -6.20
C THR A 91 -8.70 -0.56 -5.34
N MET A 92 -9.93 -0.06 -5.51
CA MET A 92 -10.36 1.13 -4.79
C MET A 92 -10.48 0.90 -3.29
N LEU A 93 -10.89 -0.28 -2.87
CA LEU A 93 -11.02 -0.59 -1.45
C LEU A 93 -9.68 -1.06 -0.84
N PHE A 94 -9.10 -2.11 -1.37
CA PHE A 94 -7.98 -2.83 -0.75
C PHE A 94 -6.60 -2.30 -1.14
N LEU A 95 -6.46 -1.68 -2.32
CA LEU A 95 -5.16 -1.14 -2.75
C LEU A 95 -5.08 0.40 -2.67
N PHE A 96 -6.21 1.07 -2.42
CA PHE A 96 -6.22 2.53 -2.24
C PHE A 96 -6.71 2.94 -0.84
N VAL A 97 -7.99 2.72 -0.48
CA VAL A 97 -8.57 3.29 0.74
C VAL A 97 -7.89 2.77 1.99
N ILE A 98 -7.73 1.46 2.13
CA ILE A 98 -7.09 0.85 3.31
C ILE A 98 -5.63 1.28 3.41
N PRO A 99 -4.77 1.16 2.37
CA PRO A 99 -3.38 1.60 2.44
C PRO A 99 -3.19 3.11 2.62
N ILE A 100 -4.13 3.96 2.20
CA ILE A 100 -4.10 5.39 2.57
C ILE A 100 -4.24 5.56 4.09
N LEU A 101 -5.16 4.84 4.72
CA LEU A 101 -5.34 4.88 6.18
C LEU A 101 -4.10 4.34 6.90
N GLU A 102 -3.53 3.22 6.43
CA GLU A 102 -2.28 2.67 6.96
C GLU A 102 -1.12 3.66 6.83
N GLY A 103 -0.96 4.27 5.65
CA GLY A 103 0.07 5.27 5.40
C GLY A 103 -0.07 6.52 6.27
N LEU A 104 -1.30 7.00 6.49
CA LEU A 104 -1.59 8.10 7.39
C LEU A 104 -1.30 7.70 8.84
N ALA A 105 -1.79 6.54 9.29
CA ALA A 105 -1.56 6.04 10.64
C ALA A 105 -0.06 5.88 10.92
N THR A 106 0.69 5.29 9.99
CA THR A 106 2.14 5.12 10.08
C THR A 106 2.87 6.47 10.14
N THR A 107 2.45 7.46 9.33
CA THR A 107 3.12 8.76 9.27
C THR A 107 2.83 9.63 10.47
N ILE A 108 1.57 9.70 10.92
CA ILE A 108 1.08 10.67 11.89
C ILE A 108 0.95 10.03 13.28
N GLY A 109 0.65 8.73 13.36
CA GLY A 109 0.38 8.01 14.62
C GLY A 109 1.45 8.21 15.69
N PRO A 110 2.75 7.97 15.42
CA PRO A 110 3.81 8.19 16.39
C PRO A 110 3.83 9.62 16.92
N THR A 111 3.60 10.61 16.04
CA THR A 111 3.58 12.03 16.44
C THR A 111 2.41 12.34 17.37
N ILE A 112 1.22 11.77 17.13
CA ILE A 112 0.02 11.98 17.96
C ILE A 112 0.24 11.44 19.39
N ILE A 113 0.86 10.28 19.52
CA ILE A 113 1.12 9.64 20.83
C ILE A 113 2.44 10.09 21.48
N GLY A 114 3.19 11.00 20.83
CA GLY A 114 4.43 11.56 21.37
C GLY A 114 5.63 10.62 21.29
N THR A 115 5.63 9.66 20.38
CA THR A 115 6.77 8.76 20.11
C THR A 115 7.53 9.17 18.85
N ARG A 116 8.80 8.73 18.72
CA ARG A 116 9.63 9.05 17.56
C ARG A 116 9.30 8.21 16.35
N ASP A 117 8.92 6.94 16.54
CA ASP A 117 8.71 5.96 15.47
C ASP A 117 7.69 4.90 15.90
N MET A 118 7.33 4.01 14.99
CA MET A 118 6.51 2.84 15.28
C MET A 118 7.25 1.87 16.22
N PRO A 119 6.53 1.07 17.02
CA PRO A 119 7.15 0.12 17.96
C PRO A 119 8.08 -0.88 17.29
N MET A 120 7.78 -1.29 16.07
CA MET A 120 8.54 -2.25 15.28
C MET A 120 8.80 -1.74 13.86
N PRO A 121 9.76 -0.80 13.66
CA PRO A 121 9.92 -0.10 12.37
C PRO A 121 10.25 -1.04 11.20
N ARG A 122 11.00 -2.12 11.45
CA ARG A 122 11.33 -3.12 10.41
C ARG A 122 10.10 -3.90 9.96
N LEU A 123 9.22 -4.21 10.90
CA LEU A 123 7.98 -4.93 10.60
C LEU A 123 7.02 -4.02 9.82
N THR A 124 6.90 -2.74 10.21
CA THR A 124 6.13 -1.74 9.46
C THR A 124 6.67 -1.55 8.03
N ALA A 125 8.00 -1.56 7.85
CA ALA A 125 8.59 -1.51 6.51
C ALA A 125 8.30 -2.79 5.71
N PHE A 126 8.27 -3.96 6.35
CA PHE A 126 7.89 -5.23 5.72
C PHE A 126 6.41 -5.22 5.32
N ALA A 127 5.52 -4.67 6.14
CA ALA A 127 4.10 -4.48 5.81
C ALA A 127 3.92 -3.74 4.47
N TYR A 128 4.66 -2.66 4.24
CA TYR A 128 4.62 -1.97 2.95
C TYR A 128 4.97 -2.89 1.76
N TRP A 129 5.96 -3.75 1.92
CA TRP A 129 6.37 -4.64 0.83
C TRP A 129 5.35 -5.74 0.58
N THR A 130 4.71 -6.28 1.62
CA THR A 130 3.60 -7.25 1.45
C THR A 130 2.44 -6.63 0.70
N TYR A 131 2.03 -5.41 1.05
CA TYR A 131 1.03 -4.64 0.33
C TYR A 131 1.40 -4.45 -1.16
N LEU A 132 2.59 -3.94 -1.44
CA LEU A 132 3.02 -3.68 -2.81
C LEU A 132 3.04 -4.96 -3.66
N PHE A 133 3.65 -6.03 -3.15
CA PHE A 133 3.73 -7.30 -3.86
C PHE A 133 2.37 -7.98 -4.00
N GLY A 134 1.48 -7.85 -3.02
CA GLY A 134 0.11 -8.32 -3.11
C GLY A 134 -0.65 -7.65 -4.25
N GLY A 135 -0.59 -6.33 -4.33
CA GLY A 135 -1.19 -5.56 -5.43
C GLY A 135 -0.58 -5.92 -6.80
N LEU A 136 0.75 -6.04 -6.89
CA LEU A 136 1.42 -6.44 -8.14
C LEU A 136 1.06 -7.87 -8.55
N LEU A 137 0.95 -8.81 -7.59
CA LEU A 137 0.52 -10.18 -7.86
C LEU A 137 -0.91 -10.19 -8.44
N MET A 138 -1.84 -9.48 -7.84
CA MET A 138 -3.22 -9.37 -8.33
C MET A 138 -3.26 -8.79 -9.75
N TYR A 139 -2.50 -7.72 -10.03
CA TYR A 139 -2.44 -7.11 -11.36
C TYR A 139 -1.69 -7.96 -12.38
N SER A 140 -0.78 -8.84 -11.96
CA SER A 140 -0.09 -9.76 -12.87
C SER A 140 -1.05 -10.69 -13.61
N SER A 141 -2.23 -10.96 -13.05
CA SER A 141 -3.29 -11.75 -13.67
C SER A 141 -3.69 -11.27 -15.07
N PHE A 142 -3.64 -9.96 -15.34
CA PHE A 142 -3.90 -9.42 -16.68
C PHE A 142 -2.85 -9.85 -17.72
N PHE A 143 -1.58 -9.92 -17.32
CA PHE A 143 -0.50 -10.32 -18.22
C PHE A 143 -0.58 -11.80 -18.61
N PHE A 144 -1.10 -12.62 -17.70
CA PHE A 144 -1.30 -14.05 -17.94
C PHE A 144 -2.66 -14.39 -18.58
N GLY A 145 -3.53 -13.39 -18.78
CA GLY A 145 -4.87 -13.60 -19.32
C GLY A 145 -5.86 -14.24 -18.34
N TYR A 146 -5.57 -14.18 -17.05
CA TYR A 146 -6.37 -14.71 -15.96
C TYR A 146 -6.89 -13.64 -15.02
N ALA A 147 -7.29 -12.48 -15.56
CA ALA A 147 -7.84 -11.43 -14.71
C ALA A 147 -9.15 -11.88 -14.06
N PRO A 148 -9.35 -11.59 -12.77
CA PRO A 148 -10.52 -12.05 -12.01
C PRO A 148 -11.80 -11.37 -12.52
N ASN A 149 -12.89 -12.13 -12.62
CA ASN A 149 -14.19 -11.68 -13.13
C ASN A 149 -15.38 -12.02 -12.19
N GLY A 150 -15.08 -12.53 -10.98
CA GLY A 150 -16.08 -12.96 -10.01
C GLY A 150 -16.70 -11.88 -9.13
N GLY A 151 -16.36 -10.60 -9.38
CA GLY A 151 -16.74 -9.49 -8.52
C GLY A 151 -15.85 -9.39 -7.27
N TRP A 152 -15.75 -8.19 -6.68
CA TRP A 152 -14.88 -7.93 -5.54
C TRP A 152 -15.36 -8.53 -4.21
N PHE A 153 -16.60 -8.99 -4.12
CA PHE A 153 -17.12 -9.77 -2.99
C PHE A 153 -16.85 -11.27 -3.10
N ALA A 154 -16.47 -11.76 -4.28
CA ALA A 154 -16.18 -13.16 -4.54
C ALA A 154 -17.29 -14.14 -4.09
N TYR A 155 -18.55 -13.82 -4.35
CA TYR A 155 -19.68 -14.66 -3.95
C TYR A 155 -19.74 -15.99 -4.71
N MET A 156 -20.06 -17.05 -3.98
CA MET A 156 -20.45 -18.34 -4.57
C MET A 156 -21.86 -18.25 -5.17
N PRO A 157 -22.16 -18.97 -6.26
CA PRO A 157 -21.30 -19.95 -6.97
C PRO A 157 -20.36 -19.33 -8.01
N LEU A 158 -20.44 -18.03 -8.28
CA LEU A 158 -19.72 -17.34 -9.36
C LEU A 158 -18.20 -17.54 -9.30
N THR A 159 -17.63 -17.61 -8.10
CA THR A 159 -16.20 -17.81 -7.85
C THR A 159 -15.79 -19.27 -7.69
N GLY A 160 -16.75 -20.19 -7.78
CA GLY A 160 -16.46 -21.61 -7.75
C GLY A 160 -15.97 -22.15 -9.09
N LEU A 161 -15.45 -23.37 -9.10
CA LEU A 161 -14.88 -24.03 -10.28
C LEU A 161 -15.84 -24.16 -11.48
N GLU A 162 -17.15 -24.12 -11.23
CA GLU A 162 -18.17 -24.19 -12.30
C GLU A 162 -18.17 -22.94 -13.19
N TYR A 163 -18.02 -21.74 -12.58
CA TYR A 163 -18.10 -20.45 -13.29
C TYR A 163 -16.74 -19.76 -13.42
N SER A 164 -15.77 -20.14 -12.60
CA SER A 164 -14.40 -19.62 -12.61
C SER A 164 -13.39 -20.77 -12.57
N PRO A 165 -13.29 -21.57 -13.63
CA PRO A 165 -12.48 -22.80 -13.63
C PRO A 165 -10.96 -22.54 -13.74
N GLY A 166 -10.56 -21.32 -14.04
CA GLY A 166 -9.15 -20.93 -14.20
C GLY A 166 -8.54 -20.40 -12.88
N PRO A 167 -7.22 -20.08 -12.89
CA PRO A 167 -6.50 -19.53 -11.74
C PRO A 167 -6.81 -18.05 -11.48
N ASN A 168 -7.78 -17.46 -12.16
CA ASN A 168 -8.16 -16.05 -12.04
C ASN A 168 -8.52 -15.65 -10.61
N MET A 169 -9.29 -16.48 -9.91
CA MET A 169 -9.66 -16.22 -8.52
C MET A 169 -8.50 -16.49 -7.56
N ASP A 170 -7.56 -17.36 -7.91
CA ASP A 170 -6.34 -17.61 -7.11
C ASP A 170 -5.44 -16.38 -7.12
N PHE A 171 -5.21 -15.77 -8.29
CA PHE A 171 -4.47 -14.50 -8.38
C PHE A 171 -5.13 -13.39 -7.54
N TRP A 172 -6.46 -13.31 -7.60
CA TRP A 172 -7.22 -12.33 -6.84
C TRP A 172 -7.08 -12.57 -5.34
N LEU A 173 -7.36 -13.79 -4.89
CA LEU A 173 -7.36 -14.14 -3.46
C LEU A 173 -5.97 -13.99 -2.85
N LEU A 174 -4.95 -14.64 -3.45
CA LEU A 174 -3.57 -14.58 -2.94
C LEU A 174 -3.02 -13.15 -2.97
N GLY A 175 -3.30 -12.40 -4.03
CA GLY A 175 -2.86 -11.01 -4.12
C GLY A 175 -3.53 -10.12 -3.08
N LEU A 176 -4.83 -10.34 -2.84
CA LEU A 176 -5.60 -9.62 -1.84
C LEU A 176 -5.15 -9.96 -0.42
N GLU A 177 -5.05 -11.25 -0.07
CA GLU A 177 -4.60 -11.68 1.26
C GLU A 177 -3.20 -11.17 1.59
N LEU A 178 -2.30 -11.18 0.61
CA LEU A 178 -0.96 -10.64 0.80
C LEU A 178 -0.98 -9.12 1.02
N ALA A 179 -1.85 -8.39 0.31
CA ALA A 179 -2.01 -6.95 0.50
C ALA A 179 -2.63 -6.63 1.87
N GLU A 180 -3.68 -7.36 2.27
CA GLU A 180 -4.38 -7.15 3.54
C GLU A 180 -3.54 -7.58 4.76
N ALA A 181 -2.62 -8.53 4.60
CA ALA A 181 -1.66 -8.88 5.65
C ALA A 181 -0.84 -7.67 6.11
N SER A 182 -0.70 -6.63 5.27
CA SER A 182 -0.02 -5.39 5.65
C SER A 182 -0.69 -4.68 6.83
N GLY A 183 -2.03 -4.70 6.88
CA GLY A 183 -2.81 -4.05 7.94
C GLY A 183 -2.80 -4.79 9.27
N ILE A 184 -2.38 -6.06 9.28
CA ILE A 184 -2.25 -6.89 10.49
C ILE A 184 -0.85 -6.74 11.10
N ILE A 185 0.15 -6.48 10.26
CA ILE A 185 1.56 -6.33 10.62
C ILE A 185 1.84 -4.94 11.20
#